data_2f850fced2ee0cd94574e354e9b158a8
#
_entry.id   2f850fced2ee0cd94574e354e9b158a8
#
_cell.length_a   1.000
_cell.length_b   1.000
_cell.length_c   1.000
_cell.angle_alpha   90.00
_cell.angle_beta   90.00
_cell.angle_gamma   90.00
#
_symmetry.space_group_name_H-M   'P 1'
#
loop_
_entity.id
_entity.type
_entity.pdbx_description
1 polymer ?
#
loop_
_entity_poly.entity_id
_entity_poly.type
_entity_poly.pdbx_seq_one_letter_code
_entity_poly.pdbx_strand_id
1 'polypeptide(L)'
;KESRKKEYPNLSTVVNKNLEYLDTSPKYPNAPRFRFRARFVTVIVQSSINNTYERSDRHYFGINDVEKECIEYTRRYKGMTLNELCREFGVDNNISCKQAGEKIIAKMFGGTKKISQIEQLAKFGLNGQIVVLNKNGGRTEDLKLSACPLDFSDFQIIDGEQKKFEDTDVYSFFNDY
;
A
#
# COMPACT_ATOMS: atom_id res chain seq x y z
N LYS A 1 -12.67 -30.61 -12.00
CA LYS A 1 -12.48 -29.40 -11.18
C LYS A 1 -11.15 -29.44 -10.40
N GLU A 2 -10.79 -30.58 -9.79
CA GLU A 2 -9.50 -30.73 -9.08
C GLU A 2 -8.26 -30.68 -9.99
N SER A 3 -8.35 -31.16 -11.22
CA SER A 3 -7.23 -31.09 -12.18
C SER A 3 -6.85 -29.65 -12.50
N ARG A 4 -7.83 -28.74 -12.68
CA ARG A 4 -7.58 -27.32 -12.94
C ARG A 4 -7.01 -26.58 -11.71
N LYS A 5 -7.40 -27.01 -10.51
CA LYS A 5 -6.83 -26.46 -9.27
C LYS A 5 -5.35 -26.83 -9.10
N LYS A 6 -4.95 -28.01 -9.60
CA LYS A 6 -3.54 -28.43 -9.65
C LYS A 6 -2.76 -27.72 -10.76
N GLU A 7 -3.42 -27.38 -11.87
CA GLU A 7 -2.80 -26.71 -13.00
C GLU A 7 -2.42 -25.26 -12.70
N TYR A 8 -3.22 -24.53 -11.87
CA TYR A 8 -2.99 -23.13 -11.52
C TYR A 8 -2.95 -22.87 -10.02
N PRO A 9 -2.28 -23.71 -9.19
CA PRO A 9 -2.46 -23.68 -7.74
C PRO A 9 -1.97 -22.40 -7.07
N ASN A 10 -1.06 -21.65 -7.67
CA ASN A 10 -0.37 -20.52 -7.08
C ASN A 10 -0.26 -19.31 -8.01
N LEU A 11 -1.10 -19.21 -9.04
CA LEU A 11 -0.94 -18.17 -10.05
C LEU A 11 -1.12 -16.76 -9.44
N SER A 12 -2.10 -16.58 -8.58
CA SER A 12 -2.34 -15.30 -7.88
C SER A 12 -1.15 -14.92 -7.00
N THR A 13 -0.60 -15.86 -6.25
CA THR A 13 0.57 -15.63 -5.39
C THR A 13 1.80 -15.26 -6.20
N VAL A 14 2.01 -15.91 -7.34
CA VAL A 14 3.12 -15.59 -8.24
C VAL A 14 2.96 -14.20 -8.83
N VAL A 15 1.75 -13.85 -9.27
CA VAL A 15 1.46 -12.52 -9.83
C VAL A 15 1.64 -11.44 -8.77
N ASN A 16 1.11 -11.64 -7.56
CA ASN A 16 1.21 -10.66 -6.48
C ASN A 16 2.65 -10.43 -6.00
N LYS A 17 3.50 -11.44 -6.10
CA LYS A 17 4.93 -11.31 -5.72
C LYS A 17 5.80 -10.64 -6.78
N ASN A 18 5.46 -10.82 -8.05
CA ASN A 18 6.37 -10.45 -9.15
C ASN A 18 5.84 -9.33 -10.04
N LEU A 19 4.53 -9.06 -10.00
CA LEU A 19 3.89 -8.11 -10.91
C LEU A 19 2.94 -7.19 -10.13
N GLU A 20 3.48 -6.13 -9.57
CA GLU A 20 2.80 -5.17 -8.68
C GLU A 20 1.59 -4.50 -9.33
N TYR A 21 1.55 -4.45 -10.64
CA TYR A 21 0.47 -3.79 -11.41
C TYR A 21 -0.60 -4.77 -11.91
N LEU A 22 -0.34 -6.07 -11.79
CA LEU A 22 -1.21 -7.12 -12.32
C LEU A 22 -1.84 -7.95 -11.22
N ASP A 23 -3.01 -8.48 -11.54
CA ASP A 23 -3.75 -9.43 -10.73
C ASP A 23 -4.35 -10.48 -11.66
N THR A 24 -4.95 -11.52 -11.08
CA THR A 24 -5.68 -12.56 -11.82
C THR A 24 -7.18 -12.45 -11.61
N SER A 25 -7.95 -12.70 -12.64
CA SER A 25 -9.41 -12.76 -12.59
C SER A 25 -9.93 -13.64 -13.72
N PRO A 26 -11.02 -14.38 -13.51
CA PRO A 26 -11.69 -14.66 -12.24
C PRO A 26 -10.86 -15.62 -11.37
N LYS A 27 -11.23 -15.71 -10.08
CA LYS A 27 -10.70 -16.73 -9.18
C LYS A 27 -11.22 -18.12 -9.55
N TYR A 28 -10.53 -19.16 -9.06
CA TYR A 28 -11.03 -20.53 -9.16
C TYR A 28 -12.56 -20.61 -8.88
N PRO A 29 -13.35 -21.40 -9.61
CA PRO A 29 -12.93 -22.48 -10.53
C PRO A 29 -12.72 -22.07 -12.00
N ASN A 30 -12.79 -20.82 -12.34
CA ASN A 30 -12.62 -20.36 -13.71
C ASN A 30 -11.13 -20.28 -14.09
N ALA A 31 -10.82 -20.40 -15.38
CA ALA A 31 -9.45 -20.21 -15.86
C ALA A 31 -8.99 -18.79 -15.55
N PRO A 32 -7.84 -18.60 -14.87
CA PRO A 32 -7.36 -17.29 -14.51
C PRO A 32 -6.92 -16.49 -15.74
N ARG A 33 -7.21 -15.21 -15.71
CA ARG A 33 -6.75 -14.23 -16.71
C ARG A 33 -6.02 -13.11 -15.98
N PHE A 34 -5.01 -12.56 -16.59
CA PHE A 34 -4.35 -11.36 -16.08
C PHE A 34 -5.25 -10.13 -16.27
N ARG A 35 -5.27 -9.28 -15.26
CA ARG A 35 -5.89 -7.95 -15.31
C ARG A 35 -4.97 -6.94 -14.63
N PHE A 36 -5.08 -5.68 -15.00
CA PHE A 36 -4.47 -4.62 -14.21
C PHE A 36 -5.21 -4.46 -12.88
N ARG A 37 -4.47 -4.20 -11.81
CA ARG A 37 -5.06 -3.81 -10.53
C ARG A 37 -5.89 -2.54 -10.72
N ALA A 38 -7.06 -2.50 -10.10
CA ALA A 38 -7.99 -1.38 -10.23
C ALA A 38 -7.32 -0.05 -9.85
N ARG A 39 -6.53 -0.05 -8.76
CA ARG A 39 -5.81 1.13 -8.29
C ARG A 39 -4.80 1.65 -9.33
N PHE A 40 -4.02 0.77 -9.95
CA PHE A 40 -3.09 1.15 -11.00
C PHE A 40 -3.80 1.87 -12.17
N VAL A 41 -4.91 1.31 -12.63
CA VAL A 41 -5.72 1.93 -13.70
C VAL A 41 -6.28 3.28 -13.25
N THR A 42 -6.81 3.36 -12.03
CA THR A 42 -7.35 4.60 -11.47
C THR A 42 -6.29 5.70 -11.41
N VAL A 43 -5.08 5.39 -10.95
CA VAL A 43 -3.98 6.38 -10.88
C VAL A 43 -3.61 6.87 -12.28
N ILE A 44 -3.51 5.98 -13.27
CA ILE A 44 -3.20 6.39 -14.66
C ILE A 44 -4.28 7.33 -15.20
N VAL A 45 -5.55 6.95 -15.04
CA VAL A 45 -6.67 7.77 -15.53
C VAL A 45 -6.70 9.14 -14.83
N GLN A 46 -6.59 9.16 -13.51
CA GLN A 46 -6.60 10.41 -12.75
C GLN A 46 -5.37 11.29 -13.02
N SER A 47 -4.20 10.71 -13.22
CA SER A 47 -2.99 11.46 -13.63
C SER A 47 -3.18 12.12 -15.00
N SER A 48 -3.85 11.42 -15.90
CA SER A 48 -4.05 11.91 -17.28
C SER A 48 -5.13 12.99 -17.38
N ILE A 49 -6.19 12.88 -16.56
CA ILE A 49 -7.34 13.81 -16.63
C ILE A 49 -7.15 15.01 -15.72
N ASN A 50 -6.74 14.80 -14.47
CA ASN A 50 -6.83 15.81 -13.41
C ASN A 50 -5.48 16.35 -12.93
N ASN A 51 -4.36 15.81 -13.41
CA ASN A 51 -3.01 16.14 -12.94
C ASN A 51 -2.89 16.10 -11.39
N THR A 52 -3.56 15.14 -10.76
CA THR A 52 -3.80 15.06 -9.30
C THR A 52 -2.56 14.59 -8.56
N TYR A 53 -1.67 13.89 -9.25
CA TYR A 53 -0.48 13.28 -8.67
C TYR A 53 0.78 14.09 -8.95
N GLU A 54 1.68 14.10 -7.96
CA GLU A 54 2.99 14.73 -8.07
C GLU A 54 3.97 13.76 -8.74
N ARG A 55 4.72 14.26 -9.72
CA ARG A 55 5.83 13.51 -10.31
C ARG A 55 7.06 13.72 -9.44
N SER A 56 7.68 12.62 -9.06
CA SER A 56 8.98 12.63 -8.37
C SER A 56 10.09 12.33 -9.38
N ASP A 57 11.26 12.91 -9.16
CA ASP A 57 12.47 12.60 -9.93
C ASP A 57 13.05 11.21 -9.58
N ARG A 58 12.47 10.56 -8.59
CA ARG A 58 12.87 9.22 -8.17
C ARG A 58 12.17 8.16 -9.02
N HIS A 59 12.91 7.14 -9.37
CA HIS A 59 12.42 6.02 -10.16
C HIS A 59 12.57 4.72 -9.37
N TYR A 60 11.44 4.05 -9.13
CA TYR A 60 11.36 2.74 -8.48
C TYR A 60 10.93 1.70 -9.50
N PHE A 61 11.66 0.61 -9.61
CA PHE A 61 11.28 -0.51 -10.46
C PHE A 61 10.26 -1.43 -9.79
N GLY A 62 10.16 -1.37 -8.44
CA GLY A 62 9.23 -2.16 -7.66
C GLY A 62 9.19 -1.75 -6.19
N ILE A 63 8.31 -2.41 -5.43
CA ILE A 63 8.14 -2.19 -3.99
C ILE A 63 9.46 -2.43 -3.24
N ASN A 64 10.24 -3.42 -3.64
CA ASN A 64 11.52 -3.73 -3.00
C ASN A 64 12.50 -2.54 -3.00
N ASP A 65 12.45 -1.68 -4.01
CA ASP A 65 13.31 -0.50 -4.05
C ASP A 65 12.85 0.55 -3.04
N VAL A 66 11.53 0.70 -2.88
CA VAL A 66 10.94 1.56 -1.86
C VAL A 66 11.28 1.05 -0.47
N GLU A 67 11.21 -0.25 -0.22
CA GLU A 67 11.60 -0.86 1.06
C GLU A 67 13.06 -0.61 1.40
N LYS A 68 13.98 -0.76 0.45
CA LYS A 68 15.40 -0.45 0.66
C LYS A 68 15.59 1.01 1.07
N GLU A 69 14.91 1.91 0.41
CA GLU A 69 14.98 3.33 0.72
C GLU A 69 14.39 3.64 2.11
N CYS A 70 13.28 3.00 2.49
CA CYS A 70 12.73 3.08 3.85
C CYS A 70 13.74 2.63 4.91
N ILE A 71 14.47 1.53 4.66
CA ILE A 71 15.51 1.02 5.57
C ILE A 71 16.65 2.06 5.69
N GLU A 72 17.07 2.66 4.58
CA GLU A 72 18.09 3.70 4.59
C GLU A 72 17.66 4.95 5.35
N TYR A 73 16.43 5.42 5.14
CA TYR A 73 15.89 6.55 5.91
C TYR A 73 15.77 6.23 7.39
N THR A 74 15.31 5.03 7.73
CA THR A 74 15.25 4.58 9.12
C THR A 74 16.65 4.62 9.76
N ARG A 75 17.67 4.13 9.07
CA ARG A 75 19.05 4.15 9.57
C ARG A 75 19.59 5.57 9.74
N ARG A 76 19.31 6.45 8.78
CA ARG A 76 19.83 7.82 8.74
C ARG A 76 19.18 8.72 9.77
N TYR A 77 17.86 8.59 9.95
CA TYR A 77 17.07 9.54 10.74
C TYR A 77 16.61 9.01 12.09
N LYS A 78 16.94 7.75 12.41
CA LYS A 78 16.61 7.16 13.71
C LYS A 78 17.20 7.96 14.86
N GLY A 79 16.33 8.36 15.81
CA GLY A 79 16.73 9.12 17.00
C GLY A 79 16.72 10.64 16.81
N MET A 80 16.50 11.14 15.61
CA MET A 80 16.32 12.58 15.39
C MET A 80 14.94 13.03 15.93
N THR A 81 14.92 14.21 16.48
CA THR A 81 13.67 14.86 16.92
C THR A 81 12.88 15.37 15.72
N LEU A 82 11.57 15.56 15.88
CA LEU A 82 10.72 16.13 14.84
C LEU A 82 11.21 17.52 14.39
N ASN A 83 11.70 18.33 15.32
CA ASN A 83 12.23 19.68 15.01
C ASN A 83 13.49 19.63 14.15
N GLU A 84 14.37 18.66 14.38
CA GLU A 84 15.57 18.44 13.54
C GLU A 84 15.16 18.01 12.14
N LEU A 85 14.22 17.07 12.03
CA LEU A 85 13.67 16.63 10.75
C LEU A 85 12.97 17.77 10.01
N CYS A 86 12.19 18.61 10.70
CA CYS A 86 11.57 19.78 10.09
C CYS A 86 12.60 20.74 9.49
N ARG A 87 13.71 20.97 10.18
CA ARG A 87 14.80 21.81 9.64
C ARG A 87 15.49 21.17 8.44
N GLU A 88 15.81 19.87 8.54
CA GLU A 88 16.46 19.11 7.47
C GLU A 88 15.64 19.15 6.18
N PHE A 89 14.33 18.94 6.29
CA PHE A 89 13.43 18.89 5.15
C PHE A 89 12.72 20.21 4.83
N GLY A 90 13.04 21.29 5.54
CA GLY A 90 12.40 22.60 5.32
C GLY A 90 10.88 22.55 5.48
N VAL A 91 10.40 21.90 6.56
CA VAL A 91 8.99 21.81 6.93
C VAL A 91 8.71 22.77 8.07
N ASP A 92 7.59 23.49 7.99
CA ASP A 92 7.16 24.43 9.03
C ASP A 92 6.86 23.69 10.35
N ASN A 93 7.43 24.20 11.45
CA ASN A 93 7.24 23.68 12.81
C ASN A 93 5.91 24.10 13.46
N ASN A 94 5.17 25.05 12.86
CA ASN A 94 3.93 25.59 13.42
C ASN A 94 2.70 24.72 13.09
N ILE A 95 2.89 23.58 12.45
CA ILE A 95 1.83 22.63 12.12
C ILE A 95 1.81 21.47 13.10
N SER A 96 0.73 20.69 13.14
CA SER A 96 0.63 19.52 14.01
C SER A 96 1.74 18.51 13.71
N CYS A 97 2.20 17.76 14.73
CA CYS A 97 3.21 16.72 14.58
C CYS A 97 2.88 15.71 13.46
N LYS A 98 1.59 15.37 13.33
CA LYS A 98 1.11 14.45 12.29
C LYS A 98 1.28 15.04 10.89
N GLN A 99 0.86 16.30 10.70
CA GLN A 99 1.02 17.01 9.42
C GLN A 99 2.50 17.22 9.05
N ALA A 100 3.34 17.55 10.05
CA ALA A 100 4.77 17.68 9.84
C ALA A 100 5.38 16.34 9.39
N GLY A 101 5.05 15.25 10.08
CA GLY A 101 5.49 13.90 9.71
C GLY A 101 5.05 13.49 8.30
N GLU A 102 3.79 13.73 7.93
CA GLU A 102 3.29 13.46 6.57
C GLU A 102 4.10 14.21 5.50
N LYS A 103 4.39 15.50 5.74
CA LYS A 103 5.18 16.33 4.81
C LYS A 103 6.64 15.88 4.73
N ILE A 104 7.25 15.54 5.88
CA ILE A 104 8.63 15.06 5.94
C ILE A 104 8.75 13.78 5.11
N ILE A 105 7.88 12.79 5.35
CA ILE A 105 7.90 11.54 4.59
C ILE A 105 7.65 11.80 3.10
N ALA A 106 6.70 12.65 2.74
CA ALA A 106 6.49 12.98 1.34
C ALA A 106 7.77 13.56 0.69
N LYS A 107 8.46 14.46 1.39
CA LYS A 107 9.72 15.05 0.91
C LYS A 107 10.87 14.03 0.82
N MET A 108 10.93 13.05 1.74
CA MET A 108 11.87 11.94 1.65
C MET A 108 11.74 11.19 0.32
N PHE A 109 10.52 11.04 -0.18
CA PHE A 109 10.22 10.37 -1.44
C PHE A 109 10.05 11.31 -2.65
N GLY A 110 10.49 12.55 -2.51
CA GLY A 110 10.49 13.53 -3.60
C GLY A 110 9.14 14.17 -3.91
N GLY A 111 8.17 14.08 -3.00
CA GLY A 111 6.88 14.77 -3.07
C GLY A 111 6.83 16.00 -2.18
N THR A 112 5.70 16.72 -2.20
CA THR A 112 5.52 17.95 -1.40
C THR A 112 4.37 17.86 -0.41
N LYS A 113 3.37 17.02 -0.65
CA LYS A 113 2.14 16.94 0.16
C LYS A 113 2.03 15.65 0.94
N LYS A 114 1.70 14.56 0.26
CA LYS A 114 1.48 13.23 0.85
C LYS A 114 2.08 12.15 -0.02
N ILE A 115 2.52 11.07 0.60
CA ILE A 115 3.09 9.91 -0.10
C ILE A 115 2.10 9.31 -1.12
N SER A 116 0.81 9.24 -0.78
CA SER A 116 -0.25 8.73 -1.65
C SER A 116 -0.54 9.61 -2.87
N GLN A 117 0.04 10.82 -2.92
CA GLN A 117 -0.07 11.74 -4.06
C GLN A 117 1.16 11.70 -4.97
N ILE A 118 2.21 10.97 -4.60
CA ILE A 118 3.36 10.72 -5.48
C ILE A 118 2.94 9.65 -6.48
N GLU A 119 2.92 9.99 -7.77
CA GLU A 119 2.34 9.15 -8.84
C GLU A 119 2.85 7.71 -8.80
N GLN A 120 4.15 7.53 -8.68
CA GLN A 120 4.76 6.20 -8.73
C GLN A 120 4.41 5.35 -7.49
N LEU A 121 4.43 5.95 -6.29
CA LEU A 121 4.04 5.25 -5.06
C LEU A 121 2.54 4.95 -5.02
N ALA A 122 1.73 5.87 -5.54
CA ALA A 122 0.29 5.65 -5.69
C ALA A 122 -0.03 4.49 -6.63
N LYS A 123 0.73 4.32 -7.71
CA LYS A 123 0.61 3.16 -8.63
C LYS A 123 0.89 1.84 -7.92
N PHE A 124 1.85 1.80 -7.00
CA PHE A 124 2.12 0.64 -6.15
C PHE A 124 1.07 0.41 -5.07
N GLY A 125 0.17 1.37 -4.86
CA GLY A 125 -0.82 1.26 -3.80
C GLY A 125 -0.34 1.70 -2.42
N LEU A 126 0.85 2.29 -2.31
CA LEU A 126 1.45 2.65 -1.04
C LEU A 126 0.79 3.88 -0.41
N ASN A 127 0.52 3.77 0.88
CA ASN A 127 0.05 4.86 1.73
C ASN A 127 0.97 4.99 2.93
N GLY A 128 1.33 6.23 3.27
CA GLY A 128 2.07 6.52 4.48
C GLY A 128 1.12 6.88 5.63
N GLN A 129 1.34 6.31 6.80
CA GLN A 129 0.63 6.68 8.02
C GLN A 129 1.62 7.11 9.09
N ILE A 130 1.29 8.19 9.80
CA ILE A 130 2.07 8.69 10.93
C ILE A 130 1.45 8.18 12.21
N VAL A 131 2.25 7.47 13.00
CA VAL A 131 1.88 7.03 14.34
C VAL A 131 2.69 7.82 15.35
N VAL A 132 2.01 8.53 16.23
CA VAL A 132 2.64 9.27 17.33
C VAL A 132 2.71 8.36 18.56
N LEU A 133 3.91 8.24 19.12
CA LEU A 133 4.14 7.49 20.35
C LEU A 133 4.25 8.45 21.53
N ASN A 134 3.75 8.04 22.68
CA ASN A 134 3.98 8.74 23.93
C ASN A 134 5.39 8.48 24.47
N LYS A 135 5.76 9.13 25.60
CA LYS A 135 7.09 9.01 26.21
C LYS A 135 7.45 7.57 26.61
N ASN A 136 6.46 6.71 26.84
CA ASN A 136 6.64 5.32 27.23
C ASN A 136 6.62 4.36 26.03
N GLY A 137 6.59 4.88 24.79
CA GLY A 137 6.52 4.07 23.57
C GLY A 137 5.12 3.53 23.23
N GLY A 138 4.11 3.85 24.04
CA GLY A 138 2.72 3.50 23.72
C GLY A 138 2.14 4.41 22.66
N ARG A 139 1.25 3.87 21.83
CA ARG A 139 0.53 4.65 20.80
C ARG A 139 -0.46 5.60 21.48
N THR A 140 -0.59 6.80 20.92
CA THR A 140 -1.57 7.79 21.40
C THR A 140 -2.94 7.66 20.72
N GLU A 141 -2.98 6.97 19.60
CA GLU A 141 -4.21 6.69 18.81
C GLU A 141 -4.09 5.32 18.14
N ASP A 142 -5.22 4.71 17.85
CA ASP A 142 -5.26 3.46 17.12
C ASP A 142 -4.87 3.67 15.65
N LEU A 143 -4.21 2.64 15.08
CA LEU A 143 -3.93 2.63 13.66
C LEU A 143 -5.25 2.44 12.91
N LYS A 144 -5.71 3.49 12.23
CA LYS A 144 -6.92 3.41 11.42
C LYS A 144 -6.60 2.70 10.12
N LEU A 145 -6.92 1.42 10.06
CA LEU A 145 -6.99 0.69 8.80
C LEU A 145 -8.17 1.22 7.99
N SER A 146 -8.07 1.20 6.66
CA SER A 146 -9.24 1.48 5.82
C SER A 146 -10.34 0.47 6.14
N ALA A 147 -11.60 0.86 5.95
CA ALA A 147 -12.72 0.00 6.25
C ALA A 147 -12.59 -1.33 5.47
N CYS A 148 -12.27 -2.40 6.18
CA CYS A 148 -12.38 -3.74 5.65
C CYS A 148 -13.89 -4.07 5.63
N PRO A 149 -14.49 -4.32 4.49
CA PRO A 149 -15.85 -4.84 4.44
C PRO A 149 -15.81 -6.25 5.03
N LEU A 150 -16.05 -6.36 6.33
CA LEU A 150 -16.31 -7.64 6.98
C LEU A 150 -17.72 -8.07 6.56
N ASP A 151 -17.83 -8.51 5.34
CA ASP A 151 -19.01 -9.16 4.84
C ASP A 151 -18.94 -10.64 5.24
N PHE A 152 -19.87 -11.08 6.09
CA PHE A 152 -19.96 -12.47 6.52
C PHE A 152 -20.20 -13.44 5.35
N SER A 153 -20.46 -12.97 4.14
CA SER A 153 -20.56 -13.80 2.93
C SER A 153 -19.30 -14.65 2.68
N ASP A 154 -18.14 -14.17 3.08
CA ASP A 154 -16.88 -14.91 2.97
C ASP A 154 -16.80 -16.15 3.88
N PHE A 155 -17.63 -16.20 4.91
CA PHE A 155 -17.67 -17.29 5.88
C PHE A 155 -18.88 -18.23 5.67
N GLN A 156 -19.71 -17.96 4.67
CA GLN A 156 -20.87 -18.82 4.38
C GLN A 156 -20.42 -20.13 3.73
N ILE A 157 -21.09 -21.20 4.13
CA ILE A 157 -20.96 -22.51 3.49
C ILE A 157 -21.86 -22.52 2.24
N ILE A 158 -21.26 -22.60 1.07
CA ILE A 158 -21.98 -22.72 -0.21
C ILE A 158 -21.72 -24.11 -0.76
N ASP A 159 -22.79 -24.85 -1.05
CA ASP A 159 -22.73 -26.23 -1.56
C ASP A 159 -21.98 -27.21 -0.65
N GLY A 160 -21.98 -26.96 0.67
CA GLY A 160 -21.29 -27.78 1.67
C GLY A 160 -19.79 -27.54 1.78
N GLU A 161 -19.25 -26.61 1.03
CA GLU A 161 -17.83 -26.21 1.12
C GLU A 161 -17.70 -24.77 1.65
N GLN A 162 -16.84 -24.59 2.64
CA GLN A 162 -16.44 -23.27 3.12
C GLN A 162 -15.34 -22.71 2.21
N LYS A 163 -15.42 -21.43 1.85
CA LYS A 163 -14.32 -20.74 1.20
C LYS A 163 -13.04 -20.89 2.02
N LYS A 164 -11.93 -21.17 1.37
CA LYS A 164 -10.64 -21.08 2.03
C LYS A 164 -10.33 -19.62 2.34
N PHE A 165 -9.58 -19.36 3.41
CA PHE A 165 -9.20 -18.01 3.80
C PHE A 165 -8.55 -17.23 2.65
N GLU A 166 -7.69 -17.88 1.87
CA GLU A 166 -7.01 -17.29 0.71
C GLU A 166 -7.95 -16.88 -0.43
N ASP A 167 -9.18 -17.39 -0.44
CA ASP A 167 -10.20 -17.07 -1.44
C ASP A 167 -11.20 -16.00 -0.94
N THR A 168 -11.00 -15.47 0.28
CA THR A 168 -11.89 -14.48 0.90
C THR A 168 -11.51 -13.05 0.48
N ASP A 169 -12.48 -12.15 0.55
CA ASP A 169 -12.24 -10.72 0.36
C ASP A 169 -11.41 -10.13 1.49
N VAL A 170 -11.52 -10.70 2.70
CA VAL A 170 -10.68 -10.37 3.86
C VAL A 170 -9.20 -10.66 3.56
N TYR A 171 -8.89 -11.84 3.03
CA TYR A 171 -7.52 -12.16 2.63
C TYR A 171 -6.99 -11.21 1.56
N SER A 172 -7.80 -10.93 0.54
CA SER A 172 -7.43 -9.99 -0.53
C SER A 172 -7.15 -8.60 0.04
N PHE A 173 -7.97 -8.15 0.99
CA PHE A 173 -7.78 -6.86 1.66
C PHE A 173 -6.44 -6.79 2.39
N PHE A 174 -6.09 -7.79 3.22
CA PHE A 174 -4.83 -7.80 3.97
C PHE A 174 -3.60 -8.12 3.12
N ASN A 175 -3.76 -8.72 1.96
CA ASN A 175 -2.66 -9.01 1.05
C ASN A 175 -2.29 -7.83 0.13
N ASP A 176 -3.18 -6.85 0.04
CA ASP A 176 -2.97 -5.60 -0.70
C ASP A 176 -2.41 -4.46 0.19
N TYR A 177 -2.15 -4.74 1.50
CA TYR A 177 -1.63 -3.79 2.48
C TYR A 177 -0.27 -4.17 3.03
#